data_f3f4a6117625a86bf093470096132f8a
#
_entry.id   f3f4a6117625a86bf093470096132f8a
#
_cell.length_a   1.000
_cell.length_b   1.000
_cell.length_c   1.000
_cell.angle_alpha   90.00
_cell.angle_beta   90.00
_cell.angle_gamma   90.00
#
_symmetry.space_group_name_H-M   'P 1'
#
loop_
_entity.id
_entity.type
_entity.pdbx_description
1 polymer ?
#
loop_
_entity_poly.entity_id
_entity_poly.type
_entity_poly.pdbx_seq_one_letter_code
_entity_poly.pdbx_strand_id
1 'polypeptide(L)'
;RLAGLAARAELLGAPLVTEHIAFVRAGGPLTASPRLEAGHLLPVPRTWDALDVFCENVRIAQDSLPVPLALENIAALITWPDEELTEGQFLAELVERTGVRLLIDVANLHTNHVNLGQDPAKALDELPVEAIAYVHVAGGVEKNGVWHDTHAHPVSEPVLDVLAELRSRVDPPGVLLERDDAFPPGAELAGELDAIRATLRKAAPSAGPGPDRAAPRKAVPSTDPGPVPAGTRDRTAVAQTALLSALVAGTPAPEGFDHRRLRVQSRALAAKRADVVAKVAPELPEILGDGYRAAFLAYAGSRPMSGGYRRDALNFAEHMLIAGGPADPAARRRLTYWWQDRSGSRPPRRTTRLVRAARAVLVGK
;
A
#
# COMPACT_ATOMS: atom_id res chain seq x y z
N ARG A 1 -13.84 4.65 -11.63
CA ARG A 1 -12.88 3.64 -11.15
C ARG A 1 -13.61 2.32 -10.89
N LEU A 2 -14.69 2.29 -10.09
CA LEU A 2 -15.43 1.07 -9.77
C LEU A 2 -15.97 0.35 -11.02
N ALA A 3 -16.56 1.07 -11.97
CA ALA A 3 -17.04 0.47 -13.24
C ALA A 3 -15.93 -0.23 -14.03
N GLY A 4 -14.69 0.32 -14.03
CA GLY A 4 -13.56 -0.32 -14.70
C GLY A 4 -13.02 -1.53 -13.91
N LEU A 5 -13.24 -1.59 -12.60
CA LEU A 5 -12.91 -2.75 -11.77
C LEU A 5 -13.96 -3.85 -12.00
N ALA A 6 -15.23 -3.51 -12.00
CA ALA A 6 -16.33 -4.42 -12.31
C ALA A 6 -16.15 -5.10 -13.67
N ALA A 7 -15.89 -4.31 -14.72
CA ALA A 7 -15.65 -4.85 -16.06
C ALA A 7 -14.46 -5.82 -16.14
N ARG A 8 -13.40 -5.57 -15.35
CA ARG A 8 -12.26 -6.51 -15.28
C ARG A 8 -12.61 -7.78 -14.51
N ALA A 9 -13.35 -7.66 -13.42
CA ALA A 9 -13.79 -8.82 -12.66
C ALA A 9 -14.66 -9.77 -13.53
N GLU A 10 -15.59 -9.21 -14.31
CA GLU A 10 -16.39 -9.97 -15.27
C GLU A 10 -15.53 -10.60 -16.37
N LEU A 11 -14.65 -9.82 -17.00
CA LEU A 11 -13.77 -10.31 -18.08
C LEU A 11 -12.87 -11.48 -17.63
N LEU A 12 -12.37 -11.43 -16.41
CA LEU A 12 -11.48 -12.44 -15.84
C LEU A 12 -12.25 -13.61 -15.19
N GLY A 13 -13.57 -13.51 -15.04
CA GLY A 13 -14.36 -14.47 -14.27
C GLY A 13 -13.92 -14.55 -12.81
N ALA A 14 -13.48 -13.43 -12.24
CA ALA A 14 -12.96 -13.37 -10.88
C ALA A 14 -14.08 -13.69 -9.87
N PRO A 15 -13.88 -14.64 -8.93
CA PRO A 15 -14.90 -14.98 -7.94
C PRO A 15 -15.01 -13.95 -6.82
N LEU A 16 -14.02 -13.08 -6.67
CA LEU A 16 -13.87 -12.12 -5.59
C LEU A 16 -13.05 -10.92 -6.08
N VAL A 17 -13.35 -9.74 -5.56
CA VAL A 17 -12.50 -8.55 -5.69
C VAL A 17 -11.97 -8.21 -4.31
N THR A 18 -10.69 -7.85 -4.22
CA THR A 18 -10.06 -7.41 -2.97
C THR A 18 -9.57 -5.98 -3.08
N GLU A 19 -9.61 -5.24 -1.98
CA GLU A 19 -9.02 -3.91 -1.84
C GLU A 19 -8.50 -3.73 -0.40
N HIS A 20 -7.53 -2.83 -0.23
CA HIS A 20 -6.93 -2.58 1.08
C HIS A 20 -7.74 -1.57 1.92
N ILE A 21 -7.70 -1.73 3.24
CA ILE A 21 -8.25 -0.76 4.21
C ILE A 21 -7.22 0.37 4.38
N ALA A 22 -7.14 1.24 3.38
CA ALA A 22 -6.12 2.27 3.31
C ALA A 22 -6.60 3.50 2.54
N PHE A 23 -5.87 4.59 2.70
CA PHE A 23 -5.96 5.70 1.75
C PHE A 23 -4.60 5.94 1.08
N VAL A 24 -4.65 6.41 -0.17
CA VAL A 24 -3.46 6.69 -0.99
C VAL A 24 -3.44 8.11 -1.54
N ARG A 25 -4.53 8.84 -1.36
CA ARG A 25 -4.72 10.20 -1.86
C ARG A 25 -5.52 11.02 -0.87
N ALA A 26 -5.19 12.30 -0.78
CA ALA A 26 -5.92 13.27 0.00
C ALA A 26 -5.77 14.68 -0.64
N GLY A 27 -6.49 15.67 -0.09
CA GLY A 27 -6.50 17.03 -0.63
C GLY A 27 -7.60 17.27 -1.66
N GLY A 28 -7.76 18.52 -2.04
CA GLY A 28 -8.78 18.96 -2.98
C GLY A 28 -9.52 20.22 -2.50
N PRO A 29 -10.78 20.45 -2.95
CA PRO A 29 -11.48 21.72 -2.74
C PRO A 29 -11.68 22.15 -1.28
N LEU A 30 -11.69 21.18 -0.34
CA LEU A 30 -11.85 21.45 1.10
C LEU A 30 -10.57 21.91 1.78
N THR A 31 -9.44 21.85 1.10
CA THR A 31 -8.14 22.15 1.68
C THR A 31 -7.35 23.09 0.78
N ALA A 32 -6.39 23.84 1.36
CA ALA A 32 -5.47 24.65 0.58
C ALA A 32 -4.48 23.80 -0.25
N SER A 33 -4.40 22.50 0.04
CA SER A 33 -3.53 21.58 -0.69
C SER A 33 -4.20 21.08 -1.96
N PRO A 34 -3.48 21.01 -3.09
CA PRO A 34 -3.96 20.28 -4.24
C PRO A 34 -4.11 18.80 -3.90
N ARG A 35 -4.67 18.00 -4.81
CA ARG A 35 -4.71 16.55 -4.61
C ARG A 35 -3.30 15.99 -4.48
N LEU A 36 -3.01 15.39 -3.33
CA LEU A 36 -1.75 14.74 -2.99
C LEU A 36 -1.85 13.24 -3.19
N GLU A 37 -0.73 12.60 -3.52
CA GLU A 37 -0.61 11.15 -3.66
C GLU A 37 0.52 10.62 -2.79
N ALA A 38 0.23 9.62 -1.95
CA ALA A 38 1.25 8.94 -1.14
C ALA A 38 2.16 8.06 -2.01
N GLY A 39 1.61 7.46 -3.06
CA GLY A 39 2.27 6.44 -3.85
C GLY A 39 2.37 5.09 -3.15
N HIS A 40 1.79 4.96 -1.96
CA HIS A 40 1.70 3.75 -1.16
C HIS A 40 0.51 3.82 -0.19
N LEU A 41 0.18 2.70 0.43
CA LEU A 41 -0.92 2.58 1.39
C LEU A 41 -0.60 3.36 2.67
N LEU A 42 -1.59 4.04 3.21
CA LEU A 42 -1.55 4.69 4.52
C LEU A 42 -2.75 4.24 5.35
N PRO A 43 -2.57 4.03 6.66
CA PRO A 43 -3.66 3.56 7.51
C PRO A 43 -4.77 4.61 7.63
N VAL A 44 -6.02 4.16 7.58
CA VAL A 44 -7.18 4.99 7.93
C VAL A 44 -7.24 5.15 9.45
N PRO A 45 -7.76 6.28 9.98
CA PRO A 45 -7.98 6.38 11.42
C PRO A 45 -9.03 5.36 11.89
N ARG A 46 -8.77 4.69 13.00
CA ARG A 46 -9.70 3.73 13.60
C ARG A 46 -10.60 4.41 14.64
N THR A 47 -11.37 5.40 14.17
CA THR A 47 -12.38 6.12 14.93
C THR A 47 -13.79 5.73 14.45
N TRP A 48 -14.80 5.93 15.28
CA TRP A 48 -16.19 5.70 14.89
C TRP A 48 -16.60 6.55 13.68
N ASP A 49 -16.20 7.81 13.66
CA ASP A 49 -16.41 8.72 12.53
C ASP A 49 -15.81 8.17 11.20
N ALA A 50 -14.59 7.66 11.28
CA ALA A 50 -13.93 7.09 10.09
C ALA A 50 -14.57 5.76 9.67
N LEU A 51 -15.00 4.93 10.63
CA LEU A 51 -15.72 3.69 10.36
C LEU A 51 -17.04 3.96 9.63
N ASP A 52 -17.81 4.96 10.06
CA ASP A 52 -19.07 5.34 9.41
C ASP A 52 -18.83 5.71 7.93
N VAL A 53 -17.82 6.56 7.66
CA VAL A 53 -17.43 6.93 6.29
C VAL A 53 -16.96 5.73 5.49
N PHE A 54 -16.23 4.82 6.13
CA PHE A 54 -15.70 3.64 5.46
C PHE A 54 -16.81 2.65 5.12
N CYS A 55 -17.76 2.42 6.02
CA CYS A 55 -18.94 1.59 5.77
C CYS A 55 -19.77 2.10 4.58
N GLU A 56 -19.99 3.41 4.48
CA GLU A 56 -20.67 4.00 3.32
C GLU A 56 -19.90 3.74 2.01
N ASN A 57 -18.58 3.94 2.02
CA ASN A 57 -17.74 3.66 0.86
C ASN A 57 -17.76 2.18 0.45
N VAL A 58 -17.78 1.26 1.43
CA VAL A 58 -17.86 -0.19 1.20
C VAL A 58 -19.18 -0.55 0.54
N ARG A 59 -20.32 -0.03 1.04
CA ARG A 59 -21.63 -0.28 0.41
C ARG A 59 -21.67 0.20 -1.04
N ILE A 60 -21.18 1.41 -1.31
CA ILE A 60 -21.07 1.94 -2.68
C ILE A 60 -20.23 1.02 -3.58
N ALA A 61 -19.13 0.47 -3.04
CA ALA A 61 -18.29 -0.46 -3.77
C ALA A 61 -18.99 -1.80 -4.02
N GLN A 62 -19.64 -2.37 -3.00
CA GLN A 62 -20.41 -3.63 -3.12
C GLN A 62 -21.53 -3.51 -4.15
N ASP A 63 -22.29 -2.41 -4.14
CA ASP A 63 -23.37 -2.14 -5.10
C ASP A 63 -22.86 -1.98 -6.55
N SER A 64 -21.59 -1.62 -6.70
CA SER A 64 -20.96 -1.39 -8.00
C SER A 64 -20.24 -2.62 -8.58
N LEU A 65 -20.04 -3.66 -7.77
CA LEU A 65 -19.26 -4.84 -8.16
C LEU A 65 -20.19 -6.03 -8.46
N PRO A 66 -19.89 -6.83 -9.51
CA PRO A 66 -20.67 -8.02 -9.86
C PRO A 66 -20.38 -9.23 -8.98
N VAL A 67 -19.34 -9.14 -8.12
CA VAL A 67 -18.84 -10.23 -7.26
C VAL A 67 -18.59 -9.68 -5.86
N PRO A 68 -18.51 -10.55 -4.83
CA PRO A 68 -18.21 -10.11 -3.47
C PRO A 68 -16.92 -9.29 -3.37
N LEU A 69 -16.91 -8.34 -2.43
CA LEU A 69 -15.73 -7.58 -2.02
C LEU A 69 -15.16 -8.19 -0.74
N ALA A 70 -13.83 -8.31 -0.67
CA ALA A 70 -13.12 -8.55 0.56
C ALA A 70 -12.11 -7.42 0.82
N LEU A 71 -11.90 -7.09 2.10
CA LEU A 71 -11.03 -5.99 2.50
C LEU A 71 -9.84 -6.54 3.28
N GLU A 72 -8.67 -6.01 2.93
CA GLU A 72 -7.37 -6.46 3.42
C GLU A 72 -6.83 -5.52 4.49
N ASN A 73 -6.36 -6.09 5.61
CA ASN A 73 -5.56 -5.37 6.59
C ASN A 73 -4.21 -4.97 5.99
N ILE A 74 -3.59 -3.90 6.51
CA ILE A 74 -2.33 -3.38 5.95
C ILE A 74 -1.20 -3.36 6.95
N ALA A 75 0.03 -3.45 6.44
CA ALA A 75 1.22 -3.09 7.18
C ALA A 75 1.27 -1.58 7.40
N ALA A 76 1.56 -1.15 8.64
CA ALA A 76 1.63 0.26 9.01
C ALA A 76 2.92 0.60 9.75
N LEU A 77 3.45 1.79 9.49
CA LEU A 77 4.59 2.36 10.24
C LEU A 77 4.15 3.43 11.24
N ILE A 78 2.91 3.87 11.15
CA ILE A 78 2.31 4.92 11.97
C ILE A 78 0.92 4.51 12.44
N THR A 79 0.52 5.05 13.58
CA THR A 79 -0.85 5.00 14.12
C THR A 79 -1.41 6.40 14.18
N TRP A 80 -2.73 6.53 14.15
CA TRP A 80 -3.40 7.79 14.41
C TRP A 80 -3.41 8.05 15.95
N PRO A 81 -3.31 9.32 16.38
CA PRO A 81 -3.20 9.62 17.82
C PRO A 81 -4.46 9.29 18.63
N ASP A 82 -5.63 9.48 18.04
CA ASP A 82 -6.93 9.38 18.74
C ASP A 82 -7.71 8.15 18.26
N GLU A 83 -7.05 6.98 18.16
CA GLU A 83 -7.73 5.74 17.80
C GLU A 83 -8.65 5.28 18.93
N GLU A 84 -9.91 5.04 18.59
CA GLU A 84 -10.97 4.58 19.51
C GLU A 84 -11.17 3.06 19.46
N LEU A 85 -10.71 2.42 18.37
CA LEU A 85 -10.85 1.00 18.10
C LEU A 85 -9.49 0.36 17.84
N THR A 86 -9.32 -0.88 18.27
CA THR A 86 -8.23 -1.72 17.77
C THR A 86 -8.45 -2.09 16.30
N GLU A 87 -7.46 -2.66 15.64
CA GLU A 87 -7.63 -3.14 14.26
C GLU A 87 -8.71 -4.24 14.21
N GLY A 88 -8.67 -5.22 15.11
CA GLY A 88 -9.64 -6.28 15.15
C GLY A 88 -11.07 -5.77 15.39
N GLN A 89 -11.25 -4.85 16.33
CA GLN A 89 -12.56 -4.22 16.60
C GLN A 89 -13.08 -3.44 15.39
N PHE A 90 -12.21 -2.67 14.72
CA PHE A 90 -12.57 -1.93 13.51
C PHE A 90 -13.06 -2.88 12.40
N LEU A 91 -12.34 -3.97 12.18
CA LEU A 91 -12.69 -4.98 11.18
C LEU A 91 -13.98 -5.73 11.55
N ALA A 92 -14.17 -6.07 12.83
CA ALA A 92 -15.38 -6.71 13.30
C ALA A 92 -16.63 -5.84 13.07
N GLU A 93 -16.56 -4.57 13.47
CA GLU A 93 -17.63 -3.60 13.25
C GLU A 93 -17.92 -3.38 11.76
N LEU A 94 -16.85 -3.32 10.94
CA LEU A 94 -16.99 -3.16 9.50
C LEU A 94 -17.73 -4.34 8.86
N VAL A 95 -17.38 -5.57 9.25
CA VAL A 95 -18.08 -6.78 8.79
C VAL A 95 -19.53 -6.81 9.29
N GLU A 96 -19.76 -6.51 10.57
CA GLU A 96 -21.11 -6.49 11.13
C GLU A 96 -22.02 -5.51 10.42
N ARG A 97 -21.52 -4.31 10.09
CA ARG A 97 -22.31 -3.23 9.50
C ARG A 97 -22.51 -3.36 7.99
N THR A 98 -21.60 -4.02 7.27
CA THR A 98 -21.62 -4.03 5.80
C THR A 98 -21.74 -5.42 5.19
N GLY A 99 -21.53 -6.47 5.97
CA GLY A 99 -21.44 -7.84 5.46
C GLY A 99 -20.24 -8.07 4.54
N VAL A 100 -19.27 -7.15 4.51
CA VAL A 100 -18.06 -7.29 3.68
C VAL A 100 -17.22 -8.46 4.17
N ARG A 101 -16.54 -9.14 3.28
CA ARG A 101 -15.60 -10.20 3.62
C ARG A 101 -14.23 -9.63 3.97
N LEU A 102 -13.40 -10.44 4.61
CA LEU A 102 -12.03 -10.08 4.95
C LEU A 102 -11.03 -10.90 4.13
N LEU A 103 -9.95 -10.27 3.74
CA LEU A 103 -8.71 -10.89 3.37
C LEU A 103 -7.71 -10.55 4.48
N ILE A 104 -7.11 -11.56 5.08
CA ILE A 104 -6.14 -11.34 6.16
C ILE A 104 -4.74 -11.67 5.64
N ASP A 105 -3.88 -10.67 5.62
CA ASP A 105 -2.46 -10.86 5.43
C ASP A 105 -1.77 -11.01 6.78
N VAL A 106 -1.24 -12.22 7.04
CA VAL A 106 -0.57 -12.54 8.30
C VAL A 106 0.82 -11.90 8.39
N ALA A 107 1.46 -11.56 7.25
CA ALA A 107 2.70 -10.80 7.23
C ALA A 107 2.47 -9.35 7.68
N ASN A 108 1.32 -8.76 7.35
CA ASN A 108 0.93 -7.44 7.84
C ASN A 108 0.70 -7.44 9.35
N LEU A 109 0.10 -8.49 9.92
CA LEU A 109 -0.03 -8.64 11.37
C LEU A 109 1.35 -8.73 12.04
N HIS A 110 2.27 -9.53 11.50
CA HIS A 110 3.65 -9.60 11.97
C HIS A 110 4.37 -8.26 11.84
N THR A 111 4.21 -7.57 10.71
CA THR A 111 4.79 -6.24 10.48
C THR A 111 4.31 -5.23 11.51
N ASN A 112 3.02 -5.23 11.82
CA ASN A 112 2.42 -4.35 12.83
C ASN A 112 2.88 -4.73 14.25
N HIS A 113 3.12 -6.03 14.51
CA HIS A 113 3.75 -6.46 15.76
C HIS A 113 5.14 -5.86 15.94
N VAL A 114 6.03 -6.04 14.97
CA VAL A 114 7.41 -5.56 15.05
C VAL A 114 7.47 -4.02 15.08
N ASN A 115 6.70 -3.36 14.24
CA ASN A 115 6.79 -1.92 14.08
C ASN A 115 5.98 -1.14 15.13
N LEU A 116 4.84 -1.65 15.56
CA LEU A 116 3.87 -0.92 16.38
C LEU A 116 3.66 -1.57 17.77
N GLY A 117 4.20 -2.78 17.99
CA GLY A 117 4.00 -3.53 19.24
C GLY A 117 2.60 -4.11 19.38
N GLN A 118 1.85 -4.25 18.29
CA GLN A 118 0.53 -4.88 18.29
C GLN A 118 0.67 -6.39 18.49
N ASP A 119 -0.26 -6.99 19.23
CA ASP A 119 -0.28 -8.43 19.47
C ASP A 119 -1.10 -9.14 18.39
N PRO A 120 -0.48 -9.98 17.52
CA PRO A 120 -1.21 -10.67 16.45
C PRO A 120 -2.28 -11.63 16.98
N ALA A 121 -2.01 -12.33 18.11
CA ALA A 121 -2.96 -13.26 18.69
C ALA A 121 -4.22 -12.51 19.17
N LYS A 122 -4.02 -11.37 19.86
CA LYS A 122 -5.13 -10.52 20.29
C LYS A 122 -5.92 -9.97 19.09
N ALA A 123 -5.24 -9.51 18.04
CA ALA A 123 -5.89 -9.04 16.82
C ALA A 123 -6.76 -10.16 16.20
N LEU A 124 -6.24 -11.39 16.12
CA LEU A 124 -6.97 -12.56 15.61
C LEU A 124 -8.16 -12.97 16.49
N ASP A 125 -8.08 -12.78 17.82
CA ASP A 125 -9.19 -13.05 18.73
C ASP A 125 -10.35 -12.08 18.55
N GLU A 126 -10.07 -10.86 18.14
CA GLU A 126 -11.08 -9.82 17.89
C GLU A 126 -11.72 -9.91 16.50
N LEU A 127 -11.11 -10.67 15.56
CA LEU A 127 -11.61 -10.80 14.19
C LEU A 127 -12.83 -11.71 14.08
N PRO A 128 -13.81 -11.36 13.23
CA PRO A 128 -14.86 -12.27 12.79
C PRO A 128 -14.28 -13.28 11.77
N VAL A 129 -13.57 -14.30 12.29
CA VAL A 129 -12.78 -15.23 11.45
C VAL A 129 -13.62 -15.98 10.41
N GLU A 130 -14.91 -16.10 10.62
CA GLU A 130 -15.89 -16.66 9.67
C GLU A 130 -16.12 -15.78 8.43
N ALA A 131 -15.78 -14.49 8.52
CA ALA A 131 -15.85 -13.56 7.39
C ALA A 131 -14.61 -13.62 6.48
N ILE A 132 -13.54 -14.34 6.90
CA ILE A 132 -12.33 -14.48 6.11
C ILE A 132 -12.62 -15.23 4.81
N ALA A 133 -12.41 -14.57 3.69
CA ALA A 133 -12.54 -15.15 2.34
C ALA A 133 -11.24 -15.75 1.86
N TYR A 134 -10.09 -15.20 2.29
CA TYR A 134 -8.78 -15.59 1.82
C TYR A 134 -7.68 -15.11 2.79
N VAL A 135 -6.50 -15.71 2.70
CA VAL A 135 -5.34 -15.33 3.51
C VAL A 135 -4.14 -15.11 2.61
N HIS A 136 -3.42 -14.00 2.83
CA HIS A 136 -2.12 -13.75 2.24
C HIS A 136 -1.00 -14.09 3.23
N VAL A 137 0.11 -14.53 2.67
CA VAL A 137 1.38 -14.78 3.36
C VAL A 137 2.49 -14.21 2.51
N ALA A 138 3.31 -13.33 3.07
CA ALA A 138 4.41 -12.69 2.37
C ALA A 138 5.68 -12.68 3.21
N GLY A 139 6.83 -12.44 2.58
CA GLY A 139 8.10 -12.26 3.24
C GLY A 139 8.52 -10.80 3.28
N GLY A 140 9.15 -10.40 4.38
CA GLY A 140 9.69 -9.07 4.61
C GLY A 140 11.14 -9.11 5.07
N VAL A 141 11.67 -7.94 5.42
CA VAL A 141 13.04 -7.79 5.92
C VAL A 141 13.13 -6.71 6.98
N GLU A 142 13.88 -6.98 8.04
CA GLU A 142 14.20 -5.98 9.04
C GLU A 142 15.41 -5.13 8.59
N LYS A 143 15.26 -3.81 8.63
CA LYS A 143 16.35 -2.85 8.40
C LYS A 143 16.27 -1.71 9.41
N ASN A 144 17.35 -1.50 10.15
CA ASN A 144 17.46 -0.42 11.13
C ASN A 144 16.37 -0.41 12.22
N GLY A 145 15.95 -1.59 12.69
CA GLY A 145 14.91 -1.75 13.69
C GLY A 145 13.49 -1.49 13.17
N VAL A 146 13.30 -1.55 11.86
CA VAL A 146 12.00 -1.44 11.19
C VAL A 146 11.82 -2.65 10.29
N TRP A 147 10.70 -3.35 10.44
CA TRP A 147 10.31 -4.40 9.51
C TRP A 147 9.68 -3.76 8.27
N HIS A 148 10.20 -4.12 7.12
CA HIS A 148 9.70 -3.71 5.82
C HIS A 148 8.96 -4.88 5.18
N ASP A 149 7.68 -4.72 4.99
CA ASP A 149 6.86 -5.63 4.24
C ASP A 149 7.15 -5.41 2.74
N THR A 150 7.97 -6.30 2.18
CA THR A 150 8.54 -6.09 0.84
C THR A 150 7.96 -7.00 -0.21
N HIS A 151 7.39 -8.14 0.19
CA HIS A 151 6.94 -9.21 -0.70
C HIS A 151 8.04 -9.69 -1.68
N ALA A 152 9.30 -9.48 -1.28
CA ALA A 152 10.49 -9.78 -2.09
C ALA A 152 11.47 -10.73 -1.40
N HIS A 153 11.16 -11.17 -0.18
CA HIS A 153 11.99 -12.04 0.65
C HIS A 153 11.25 -13.33 0.98
N PRO A 154 11.96 -14.40 1.37
CA PRO A 154 11.32 -15.62 1.84
C PRO A 154 10.40 -15.36 3.05
N VAL A 155 9.34 -16.15 3.16
CA VAL A 155 8.46 -16.12 4.33
C VAL A 155 9.26 -16.55 5.57
N SER A 156 9.27 -15.69 6.58
CA SER A 156 9.98 -15.94 7.83
C SER A 156 9.21 -16.83 8.80
N GLU A 157 9.91 -17.52 9.71
CA GLU A 157 9.28 -18.35 10.72
C GLU A 157 8.26 -17.57 11.58
N PRO A 158 8.53 -16.33 12.06
CA PRO A 158 7.52 -15.57 12.80
C PRO A 158 6.22 -15.29 12.01
N VAL A 159 6.28 -15.14 10.70
CA VAL A 159 5.08 -15.00 9.86
C VAL A 159 4.32 -16.32 9.78
N LEU A 160 5.03 -17.46 9.68
CA LEU A 160 4.41 -18.78 9.73
C LEU A 160 3.78 -19.07 11.10
N ASP A 161 4.34 -18.56 12.19
CA ASP A 161 3.73 -18.66 13.53
C ASP A 161 2.40 -17.91 13.60
N VAL A 162 2.30 -16.71 13.01
CA VAL A 162 1.03 -15.98 12.91
C VAL A 162 0.01 -16.73 12.04
N LEU A 163 0.48 -17.36 10.95
CA LEU A 163 -0.39 -18.23 10.14
C LEU A 163 -0.89 -19.44 10.93
N ALA A 164 -0.04 -20.07 11.74
CA ALA A 164 -0.44 -21.17 12.63
C ALA A 164 -1.49 -20.74 13.65
N GLU A 165 -1.30 -19.55 14.21
CA GLU A 165 -2.21 -18.94 15.18
C GLU A 165 -3.59 -18.66 14.54
N LEU A 166 -3.62 -18.12 13.31
CA LEU A 166 -4.86 -17.97 12.54
C LEU A 166 -5.51 -19.33 12.27
N ARG A 167 -4.71 -20.32 11.82
CA ARG A 167 -5.18 -21.66 11.48
C ARG A 167 -5.78 -22.39 12.68
N SER A 168 -5.30 -22.11 13.89
CA SER A 168 -5.88 -22.69 15.13
C SER A 168 -7.31 -22.23 15.39
N ARG A 169 -7.74 -21.08 14.83
CA ARG A 169 -9.07 -20.49 15.00
C ARG A 169 -10.02 -20.83 13.87
N VAL A 170 -9.52 -20.93 12.65
CA VAL A 170 -10.33 -21.12 11.44
C VAL A 170 -9.58 -21.92 10.39
N ASP A 171 -10.32 -22.66 9.58
CA ASP A 171 -9.82 -23.25 8.34
C ASP A 171 -10.04 -22.26 7.18
N PRO A 172 -9.02 -21.49 6.76
CA PRO A 172 -9.23 -20.49 5.73
C PRO A 172 -9.56 -21.14 4.39
N PRO A 173 -10.45 -20.55 3.57
CA PRO A 173 -10.82 -21.10 2.25
C PRO A 173 -9.64 -21.22 1.28
N GLY A 174 -8.62 -20.40 1.44
CA GLY A 174 -7.40 -20.45 0.66
C GLY A 174 -6.29 -19.58 1.27
N VAL A 175 -5.04 -19.96 0.95
CA VAL A 175 -3.83 -19.23 1.37
C VAL A 175 -2.97 -19.00 0.15
N LEU A 176 -2.59 -17.75 -0.11
CA LEU A 176 -1.74 -17.31 -1.22
C LEU A 176 -0.38 -16.83 -0.70
N LEU A 177 0.69 -17.37 -1.26
CA LEU A 177 2.01 -16.78 -1.13
C LEU A 177 2.11 -15.58 -2.08
N GLU A 178 2.23 -14.38 -1.52
CA GLU A 178 2.39 -13.15 -2.30
C GLU A 178 3.87 -12.81 -2.47
N ARG A 179 4.32 -12.78 -3.72
CA ARG A 179 5.69 -12.44 -4.10
C ARG A 179 5.66 -11.44 -5.24
N ASP A 180 6.05 -10.20 -4.97
CA ASP A 180 5.98 -9.08 -5.91
C ASP A 180 7.27 -8.80 -6.67
N ASP A 181 8.41 -9.20 -6.08
CA ASP A 181 9.74 -8.91 -6.62
C ASP A 181 10.73 -9.99 -6.18
N ALA A 182 11.93 -9.97 -6.75
CA ALA A 182 13.02 -10.90 -6.44
C ALA A 182 12.57 -12.38 -6.44
N PHE A 183 11.88 -12.79 -7.51
CA PHE A 183 11.39 -14.17 -7.65
C PHE A 183 12.56 -15.16 -7.55
N PRO A 184 12.53 -16.11 -6.60
CA PRO A 184 13.57 -17.09 -6.44
C PRO A 184 13.46 -18.19 -7.50
N PRO A 185 14.47 -19.08 -7.64
CA PRO A 185 14.36 -20.30 -8.42
C PRO A 185 13.14 -21.14 -7.99
N GLY A 186 12.51 -21.83 -8.96
CA GLY A 186 11.27 -22.59 -8.72
C GLY A 186 11.33 -23.59 -7.57
N ALA A 187 12.50 -24.19 -7.31
CA ALA A 187 12.69 -25.11 -6.17
C ALA A 187 12.60 -24.40 -4.82
N GLU A 188 13.12 -23.18 -4.70
CA GLU A 188 13.02 -22.38 -3.48
C GLU A 188 11.57 -21.94 -3.24
N LEU A 189 10.89 -21.47 -4.29
CA LEU A 189 9.47 -21.11 -4.22
C LEU A 189 8.60 -22.31 -3.81
N ALA A 190 8.88 -23.50 -4.33
CA ALA A 190 8.21 -24.74 -3.93
C ALA A 190 8.47 -25.04 -2.44
N GLY A 191 9.69 -24.82 -1.95
CA GLY A 191 10.03 -24.99 -0.54
C GLY A 191 9.23 -24.05 0.38
N GLU A 192 9.04 -22.79 -0.01
CA GLU A 192 8.19 -21.82 0.73
C GLU A 192 6.72 -22.29 0.78
N LEU A 193 6.18 -22.76 -0.36
CA LEU A 193 4.83 -23.30 -0.42
C LEU A 193 4.67 -24.56 0.45
N ASP A 194 5.69 -25.41 0.51
CA ASP A 194 5.66 -26.60 1.35
C ASP A 194 5.74 -26.25 2.85
N ALA A 195 6.50 -25.22 3.23
CA ALA A 195 6.51 -24.71 4.60
C ALA A 195 5.14 -24.17 5.02
N ILE A 196 4.48 -23.38 4.17
CA ILE A 196 3.11 -22.89 4.40
C ILE A 196 2.14 -24.07 4.56
N ARG A 197 2.17 -25.05 3.66
CA ARG A 197 1.32 -26.24 3.74
C ARG A 197 1.58 -27.06 5.01
N ALA A 198 2.85 -27.18 5.42
CA ALA A 198 3.22 -27.89 6.64
C ALA A 198 2.66 -27.16 7.88
N THR A 199 2.75 -25.85 7.94
CA THR A 199 2.16 -25.01 9.00
C THR A 199 0.65 -25.23 9.10
N LEU A 200 -0.07 -25.16 7.99
CA LEU A 200 -1.51 -25.36 7.94
C LEU A 200 -1.94 -26.77 8.41
N ARG A 201 -1.13 -27.80 8.11
CA ARG A 201 -1.41 -29.17 8.59
C ARG A 201 -1.16 -29.34 10.08
N LYS A 202 -0.10 -28.75 10.63
CA LYS A 202 0.26 -28.85 12.06
C LYS A 202 -0.70 -28.12 12.97
N ALA A 203 -1.14 -26.96 12.53
CA ALA A 203 -2.00 -26.06 13.28
C ALA A 203 -3.50 -26.33 13.08
N ALA A 204 -3.87 -27.47 12.47
CA ALA A 204 -5.27 -27.85 12.34
C ALA A 204 -5.99 -27.78 13.70
N PRO A 205 -7.20 -27.21 13.78
CA PRO A 205 -7.94 -27.14 15.03
C PRO A 205 -8.01 -28.53 15.66
N SER A 206 -7.60 -28.65 16.91
CA SER A 206 -7.83 -29.91 17.64
C SER A 206 -9.35 -30.14 17.71
N ALA A 207 -9.80 -31.34 17.38
CA ALA A 207 -11.21 -31.74 17.38
C ALA A 207 -11.80 -31.85 18.81
N GLY A 208 -11.48 -30.90 19.68
CA GLY A 208 -12.04 -30.75 21.02
C GLY A 208 -13.11 -29.65 21.03
N PRO A 209 -14.16 -29.76 21.89
CA PRO A 209 -15.10 -28.66 22.04
C PRO A 209 -14.33 -27.46 22.59
N GLY A 210 -14.06 -26.51 21.74
CA GLY A 210 -13.56 -25.19 22.16
C GLY A 210 -14.57 -24.55 23.12
N PRO A 211 -14.12 -23.65 24.02
CA PRO A 211 -15.04 -22.93 24.89
C PRO A 211 -16.07 -22.23 24.01
N ASP A 212 -17.33 -22.40 24.37
CA ASP A 212 -18.56 -21.90 23.76
C ASP A 212 -18.31 -20.83 22.65
N ARG A 213 -17.96 -21.30 21.44
CA ARG A 213 -18.03 -20.44 20.26
C ARG A 213 -19.50 -20.17 20.07
N ALA A 214 -19.92 -18.95 20.39
CA ALA A 214 -21.25 -18.49 20.05
C ALA A 214 -21.52 -18.93 18.61
N ALA A 215 -22.59 -19.69 18.40
CA ALA A 215 -23.01 -20.14 17.08
C ALA A 215 -22.96 -18.94 16.12
N PRO A 216 -22.57 -19.15 14.84
CA PRO A 216 -22.45 -18.04 13.89
C PRO A 216 -23.76 -17.25 14.02
N ARG A 217 -23.68 -16.05 14.57
CA ARG A 217 -24.82 -15.15 14.57
C ARG A 217 -25.15 -14.99 13.11
N LYS A 218 -26.29 -15.55 12.68
CA LYS A 218 -26.88 -15.16 11.40
C LYS A 218 -26.75 -13.65 11.36
N ALA A 219 -26.04 -13.13 10.36
CA ALA A 219 -26.02 -11.70 10.10
C ALA A 219 -27.46 -11.25 10.05
N VAL A 220 -27.95 -10.73 11.16
CA VAL A 220 -29.16 -9.93 11.18
C VAL A 220 -28.74 -8.71 10.38
N PRO A 221 -29.41 -8.36 9.28
CA PRO A 221 -29.12 -7.10 8.59
C PRO A 221 -29.19 -6.04 9.68
N SER A 222 -28.03 -5.47 10.04
CA SER A 222 -27.94 -4.33 10.93
C SER A 222 -28.94 -3.32 10.42
N THR A 223 -29.83 -2.85 11.26
CA THR A 223 -30.65 -1.66 11.00
C THR A 223 -29.77 -0.64 10.33
N ASP A 224 -30.16 -0.23 9.12
CA ASP A 224 -29.42 0.72 8.28
C ASP A 224 -28.82 1.82 9.19
N PRO A 225 -27.52 1.85 9.43
CA PRO A 225 -26.93 2.93 10.19
C PRO A 225 -27.20 4.17 9.35
N GLY A 226 -28.03 5.05 9.84
CA GLY A 226 -28.47 6.24 9.15
C GLY A 226 -27.34 6.97 8.41
N PRO A 227 -27.62 7.98 7.60
CA PRO A 227 -26.62 8.66 6.82
C PRO A 227 -25.47 9.15 7.70
N VAL A 228 -24.24 9.04 7.21
CA VAL A 228 -23.04 9.55 7.89
C VAL A 228 -23.31 10.98 8.38
N PRO A 229 -23.07 11.31 9.65
CA PRO A 229 -23.34 12.66 10.18
C PRO A 229 -22.72 13.75 9.32
N ALA A 230 -23.43 14.84 9.12
CA ALA A 230 -22.95 15.96 8.30
C ALA A 230 -21.58 16.45 8.77
N GLY A 231 -20.65 16.64 7.82
CA GLY A 231 -19.29 17.10 8.08
C GLY A 231 -18.30 16.03 8.53
N THR A 232 -18.73 14.81 8.88
CA THR A 232 -17.81 13.72 9.26
C THR A 232 -16.85 13.37 8.16
N ARG A 233 -17.34 13.21 6.94
CA ARG A 233 -16.51 12.94 5.76
C ARG A 233 -15.51 14.06 5.51
N ASP A 234 -15.91 15.31 5.70
CA ASP A 234 -15.04 16.47 5.51
C ASP A 234 -13.96 16.55 6.58
N ARG A 235 -14.30 16.30 7.87
CA ARG A 235 -13.31 16.23 8.95
C ARG A 235 -12.26 15.14 8.69
N THR A 236 -12.69 13.94 8.32
CA THR A 236 -11.80 12.83 7.99
C THR A 236 -10.90 13.18 6.80
N ALA A 237 -11.46 13.79 5.74
CA ALA A 237 -10.69 14.23 4.57
C ALA A 237 -9.65 15.29 4.91
N VAL A 238 -9.98 16.26 5.78
CA VAL A 238 -9.03 17.29 6.25
C VAL A 238 -7.90 16.64 7.06
N ALA A 239 -8.21 15.74 8.00
CA ALA A 239 -7.21 15.06 8.81
C ALA A 239 -6.25 14.23 7.94
N GLN A 240 -6.78 13.43 7.00
CA GLN A 240 -5.97 12.66 6.05
C GLN A 240 -5.10 13.59 5.16
N THR A 241 -5.62 14.75 4.77
CA THR A 241 -4.85 15.72 3.99
C THR A 241 -3.71 16.32 4.79
N ALA A 242 -3.93 16.67 6.05
CA ALA A 242 -2.90 17.21 6.92
C ALA A 242 -1.76 16.19 7.13
N LEU A 243 -2.10 14.93 7.42
CA LEU A 243 -1.12 13.86 7.54
C LEU A 243 -0.35 13.64 6.24
N LEU A 244 -1.04 13.50 5.12
CA LEU A 244 -0.38 13.24 3.83
C LEU A 244 0.51 14.42 3.41
N SER A 245 0.07 15.66 3.63
CA SER A 245 0.87 16.85 3.36
C SER A 245 2.16 16.88 4.19
N ALA A 246 2.10 16.50 5.47
CA ALA A 246 3.28 16.35 6.31
C ALA A 246 4.25 15.29 5.78
N LEU A 247 3.73 14.17 5.30
CA LEU A 247 4.54 13.05 4.82
C LEU A 247 5.23 13.31 3.47
N VAL A 248 4.56 14.03 2.53
CA VAL A 248 5.04 14.14 1.14
C VAL A 248 5.36 15.57 0.68
N ALA A 249 4.93 16.60 1.42
CA ALA A 249 5.16 18.00 1.09
C ALA A 249 5.98 18.75 2.14
N GLY A 250 6.36 18.10 3.24
CA GLY A 250 7.18 18.69 4.30
C GLY A 250 6.47 19.77 5.12
N THR A 251 5.13 19.78 5.16
CA THR A 251 4.38 20.66 6.05
C THR A 251 4.52 20.20 7.51
N PRO A 252 4.21 21.05 8.48
CA PRO A 252 4.22 20.65 9.90
C PRO A 252 3.37 19.40 10.14
N ALA A 253 3.87 18.51 10.99
CA ALA A 253 3.12 17.32 11.39
C ALA A 253 1.87 17.71 12.17
N PRO A 254 0.72 17.03 11.97
CA PRO A 254 -0.44 17.23 12.81
C PRO A 254 -0.13 16.88 14.28
N GLU A 255 -0.85 17.50 15.20
CA GLU A 255 -0.69 17.26 16.64
C GLU A 255 -0.98 15.79 17.00
N GLY A 256 -0.32 15.28 18.03
CA GLY A 256 -0.52 13.93 18.56
C GLY A 256 0.25 12.83 17.84
N PHE A 257 0.73 13.02 16.62
CA PHE A 257 1.53 12.02 15.92
C PHE A 257 2.96 11.89 16.44
N ASP A 258 3.49 10.68 16.49
CA ASP A 258 4.91 10.43 16.75
C ASP A 258 5.77 10.95 15.59
N HIS A 259 6.47 12.05 15.80
CA HIS A 259 7.34 12.68 14.81
C HIS A 259 8.47 11.78 14.30
N ARG A 260 8.97 10.85 15.15
CA ARG A 260 10.02 9.90 14.74
C ARG A 260 9.44 8.92 13.72
N ARG A 261 8.25 8.38 13.98
CA ARG A 261 7.54 7.46 13.09
C ARG A 261 7.11 8.16 11.79
N LEU A 262 6.62 9.39 11.87
CA LEU A 262 6.32 10.16 10.66
C LEU A 262 7.55 10.36 9.76
N ARG A 263 8.73 10.62 10.34
CA ARG A 263 9.97 10.70 9.57
C ARG A 263 10.36 9.38 8.91
N VAL A 264 10.15 8.25 9.59
CA VAL A 264 10.37 6.90 9.01
C VAL A 264 9.42 6.69 7.84
N GLN A 265 8.12 6.95 8.03
CA GLN A 265 7.10 6.81 6.99
C GLN A 265 7.40 7.71 5.78
N SER A 266 7.74 8.98 5.99
CA SER A 266 8.07 9.91 4.90
C SER A 266 9.28 9.42 4.08
N ARG A 267 10.33 8.93 4.75
CA ARG A 267 11.49 8.34 4.07
C ARG A 267 11.14 7.07 3.30
N ALA A 268 10.29 6.21 3.86
CA ALA A 268 9.84 4.99 3.20
C ALA A 268 9.04 5.32 1.93
N LEU A 269 8.12 6.30 1.99
CA LEU A 269 7.37 6.77 0.82
C LEU A 269 8.29 7.35 -0.26
N ALA A 270 9.26 8.19 0.11
CA ALA A 270 10.22 8.76 -0.83
C ALA A 270 11.10 7.67 -1.47
N ALA A 271 11.53 6.67 -0.69
CA ALA A 271 12.32 5.54 -1.18
C ALA A 271 11.51 4.66 -2.17
N LYS A 272 10.28 4.27 -1.81
CA LYS A 272 9.39 3.52 -2.71
C LYS A 272 9.13 4.28 -4.01
N ARG A 273 8.91 5.60 -3.90
CA ARG A 273 8.72 6.47 -5.05
C ARG A 273 9.96 6.50 -5.96
N ALA A 274 11.18 6.55 -5.39
CA ALA A 274 12.43 6.45 -6.15
C ALA A 274 12.54 5.13 -6.90
N ASP A 275 12.23 4.01 -6.24
CA ASP A 275 12.32 2.67 -6.81
C ASP A 275 11.31 2.47 -7.95
N VAL A 276 10.07 2.95 -7.79
CA VAL A 276 9.05 2.88 -8.86
C VAL A 276 9.42 3.78 -10.02
N VAL A 277 9.94 5.00 -9.78
CA VAL A 277 10.41 5.89 -10.86
C VAL A 277 11.58 5.25 -11.62
N ALA A 278 12.49 4.57 -10.93
CA ALA A 278 13.58 3.82 -11.60
C ALA A 278 13.04 2.70 -12.51
N LYS A 279 11.96 2.01 -12.10
CA LYS A 279 11.32 0.97 -12.94
C LYS A 279 10.58 1.55 -14.16
N VAL A 280 9.89 2.69 -14.03
CA VAL A 280 9.12 3.29 -15.14
C VAL A 280 9.94 4.19 -16.07
N ALA A 281 11.13 4.60 -15.64
CA ALA A 281 12.07 5.43 -16.36
C ALA A 281 13.54 4.98 -16.11
N PRO A 282 13.90 3.75 -16.53
CA PRO A 282 15.19 3.14 -16.20
C PRO A 282 16.39 3.94 -16.72
N GLU A 283 16.19 4.80 -17.69
CA GLU A 283 17.25 5.66 -18.20
C GLU A 283 17.70 6.73 -17.16
N LEU A 284 16.86 7.08 -16.19
CA LEU A 284 17.25 8.07 -15.17
C LEU A 284 18.39 7.54 -14.27
N PRO A 285 18.29 6.35 -13.66
CA PRO A 285 19.43 5.79 -12.95
C PRO A 285 20.64 5.51 -13.89
N GLU A 286 20.46 5.13 -15.14
CA GLU A 286 21.55 4.98 -16.11
C GLU A 286 22.28 6.30 -16.43
N ILE A 287 21.57 7.42 -16.44
CA ILE A 287 22.13 8.75 -16.69
C ILE A 287 22.85 9.29 -15.46
N LEU A 288 22.26 9.10 -14.28
CA LEU A 288 22.71 9.72 -13.03
C LEU A 288 23.65 8.80 -12.21
N GLY A 289 23.74 7.51 -12.56
CA GLY A 289 24.54 6.53 -11.83
C GLY A 289 24.18 6.46 -10.35
N ASP A 290 25.18 6.26 -9.50
CA ASP A 290 25.03 6.15 -8.04
C ASP A 290 24.38 7.40 -7.39
N GLY A 291 24.44 8.54 -8.09
CA GLY A 291 23.82 9.80 -7.65
C GLY A 291 22.28 9.83 -7.76
N TYR A 292 21.67 8.92 -8.52
CA TYR A 292 20.22 8.93 -8.77
C TYR A 292 19.41 8.90 -7.48
N ARG A 293 19.66 7.91 -6.63
CA ARG A 293 18.85 7.69 -5.42
C ARG A 293 18.93 8.88 -4.46
N ALA A 294 20.13 9.38 -4.20
CA ALA A 294 20.32 10.53 -3.31
C ALA A 294 19.65 11.79 -3.85
N ALA A 295 19.79 12.08 -5.14
CA ALA A 295 19.16 13.21 -5.80
C ALA A 295 17.63 13.10 -5.79
N PHE A 296 17.09 11.90 -6.05
CA PHE A 296 15.65 11.69 -6.04
C PHE A 296 15.06 11.84 -4.64
N LEU A 297 15.69 11.30 -3.60
CA LEU A 297 15.23 11.44 -2.22
C LEU A 297 15.23 12.92 -1.77
N ALA A 298 16.24 13.68 -2.14
CA ALA A 298 16.29 15.12 -1.88
C ALA A 298 15.13 15.88 -2.59
N TYR A 299 14.85 15.54 -3.85
CA TYR A 299 13.72 16.07 -4.60
C TYR A 299 12.38 15.70 -3.97
N ALA A 300 12.18 14.43 -3.62
CA ALA A 300 10.92 13.89 -3.12
C ALA A 300 10.54 14.43 -1.74
N GLY A 301 11.53 14.82 -0.90
CA GLY A 301 11.30 15.24 0.48
C GLY A 301 10.44 16.49 0.66
N SER A 302 10.30 17.32 -0.39
CA SER A 302 9.49 18.55 -0.34
C SER A 302 8.60 18.76 -1.57
N ARG A 303 8.57 17.79 -2.48
CA ARG A 303 7.83 17.88 -3.74
C ARG A 303 6.89 16.70 -3.88
N PRO A 304 5.60 16.88 -3.55
CA PRO A 304 4.62 15.81 -3.66
C PRO A 304 4.47 15.35 -5.11
N MET A 305 4.23 14.07 -5.29
CA MET A 305 3.88 13.51 -6.59
C MET A 305 2.50 14.02 -7.03
N SER A 306 2.41 14.44 -8.28
CA SER A 306 1.15 14.77 -8.93
C SER A 306 1.11 14.18 -10.33
N GLY A 307 0.02 13.48 -10.68
CA GLY A 307 -0.17 12.89 -12.00
C GLY A 307 0.59 11.58 -12.26
N GLY A 308 0.98 10.87 -11.18
CA GLY A 308 1.57 9.54 -11.22
C GLY A 308 3.06 9.50 -11.56
N TYR A 309 3.66 8.32 -11.48
CA TYR A 309 5.11 8.11 -11.52
C TYR A 309 5.81 8.54 -12.81
N ARG A 310 5.15 8.42 -13.98
CA ARG A 310 5.72 8.88 -15.26
C ARG A 310 5.85 10.39 -15.30
N ARG A 311 4.85 11.10 -14.77
CA ARG A 311 4.91 12.57 -14.67
C ARG A 311 5.94 12.99 -13.65
N ASP A 312 6.05 12.25 -12.57
CA ASP A 312 7.02 12.48 -11.51
C ASP A 312 8.47 12.33 -12.00
N ALA A 313 8.75 11.33 -12.83
CA ALA A 313 10.04 11.18 -13.51
C ALA A 313 10.41 12.41 -14.34
N LEU A 314 9.44 13.00 -15.06
CA LEU A 314 9.66 14.24 -15.83
C LEU A 314 9.90 15.44 -14.92
N ASN A 315 9.12 15.59 -13.85
CA ASN A 315 9.26 16.67 -12.88
C ASN A 315 10.60 16.58 -12.14
N PHE A 316 11.06 15.39 -11.79
CA PHE A 316 12.39 15.17 -11.21
C PHE A 316 13.51 15.57 -12.18
N ALA A 317 13.45 15.14 -13.42
CA ALA A 317 14.46 15.50 -14.44
C ALA A 317 14.50 17.02 -14.68
N GLU A 318 13.34 17.67 -14.79
CA GLU A 318 13.21 19.12 -14.91
C GLU A 318 13.82 19.84 -13.70
N HIS A 319 13.48 19.39 -12.49
CA HIS A 319 14.05 19.92 -11.25
C HIS A 319 15.58 19.86 -11.25
N MET A 320 16.14 18.69 -11.61
CA MET A 320 17.59 18.52 -11.70
C MET A 320 18.23 19.48 -12.69
N LEU A 321 17.62 19.66 -13.86
CA LEU A 321 18.13 20.57 -14.90
C LEU A 321 18.06 22.04 -14.48
N ILE A 322 16.97 22.46 -13.84
CA ILE A 322 16.79 23.83 -13.28
C ILE A 322 17.83 24.09 -12.19
N ALA A 323 18.12 23.11 -11.34
CA ALA A 323 19.14 23.21 -10.30
C ALA A 323 20.60 23.16 -10.84
N GLY A 324 20.77 23.10 -12.17
CA GLY A 324 22.09 23.05 -12.80
C GLY A 324 22.78 21.68 -12.74
N GLY A 325 22.06 20.64 -12.31
CA GLY A 325 22.55 19.26 -12.27
C GLY A 325 22.27 18.45 -13.54
N PRO A 326 22.84 17.27 -13.66
CA PRO A 326 24.01 16.75 -12.95
C PRO A 326 25.29 17.54 -13.28
N ALA A 327 26.30 17.44 -12.42
CA ALA A 327 27.56 18.16 -12.60
C ALA A 327 28.31 17.71 -13.87
N ASP A 328 28.26 16.41 -14.19
CA ASP A 328 28.85 15.89 -15.44
C ASP A 328 28.12 16.46 -16.67
N PRO A 329 28.84 17.16 -17.59
CA PRO A 329 28.24 17.73 -18.78
C PRO A 329 27.64 16.70 -19.75
N ALA A 330 28.18 15.47 -19.78
CA ALA A 330 27.65 14.41 -20.64
C ALA A 330 26.33 13.88 -20.10
N ALA A 331 26.26 13.59 -18.81
CA ALA A 331 25.02 13.20 -18.14
C ALA A 331 23.96 14.30 -18.24
N ARG A 332 24.33 15.58 -18.06
CA ARG A 332 23.40 16.70 -18.21
C ARG A 332 22.82 16.79 -19.63
N ARG A 333 23.61 16.59 -20.68
CA ARG A 333 23.13 16.55 -22.07
C ARG A 333 22.16 15.37 -22.28
N ARG A 334 22.51 14.17 -21.76
CA ARG A 334 21.64 12.98 -21.84
C ARG A 334 20.31 13.23 -21.15
N LEU A 335 20.32 13.81 -19.94
CA LEU A 335 19.12 14.14 -19.18
C LEU A 335 18.26 15.18 -19.90
N THR A 336 18.88 16.21 -20.50
CA THR A 336 18.17 17.22 -21.29
C THR A 336 17.45 16.60 -22.48
N TYR A 337 18.12 15.73 -23.24
CA TYR A 337 17.49 15.04 -24.37
C TYR A 337 16.37 14.09 -23.92
N TRP A 338 16.62 13.33 -22.84
CA TRP A 338 15.61 12.45 -22.28
C TRP A 338 14.33 13.21 -21.89
N TRP A 339 14.49 14.35 -21.21
CA TRP A 339 13.38 15.21 -20.80
C TRP A 339 12.66 15.83 -22.01
N GLN A 340 13.38 16.42 -22.95
CA GLN A 340 12.81 17.00 -24.18
C GLN A 340 12.02 16.00 -25.02
N ASP A 341 12.47 14.76 -25.08
CA ASP A 341 11.81 13.70 -25.86
C ASP A 341 10.47 13.26 -25.24
N ARG A 342 10.29 13.48 -23.95
CA ARG A 342 9.14 12.97 -23.18
C ARG A 342 8.22 14.06 -22.64
N SER A 343 8.69 15.30 -22.52
CA SER A 343 7.90 16.43 -21.99
C SER A 343 7.00 17.08 -23.04
N GLY A 344 7.27 16.88 -24.34
CA GLY A 344 6.50 17.47 -25.44
C GLY A 344 5.14 16.79 -25.66
N SER A 345 4.19 17.55 -26.19
CA SER A 345 2.84 17.06 -26.55
C SER A 345 2.83 16.07 -27.72
N ARG A 346 3.94 15.98 -28.46
CA ARG A 346 4.16 15.02 -29.56
C ARG A 346 5.57 14.43 -29.45
N PRO A 347 5.72 13.11 -29.62
CA PRO A 347 7.04 12.50 -29.63
C PRO A 347 7.87 13.10 -30.81
N PRO A 348 9.18 13.35 -30.60
CA PRO A 348 10.04 13.85 -31.66
C PRO A 348 10.06 12.87 -32.83
N ARG A 349 10.16 13.41 -34.05
CA ARG A 349 10.23 12.60 -35.28
C ARG A 349 11.39 11.60 -35.19
N ARG A 350 11.24 10.43 -35.79
CA ARG A 350 12.29 9.39 -35.83
C ARG A 350 13.63 9.93 -36.31
N THR A 351 13.62 10.81 -37.31
CA THR A 351 14.82 11.48 -37.84
C THR A 351 15.51 12.34 -36.78
N THR A 352 14.77 13.08 -35.95
CA THR A 352 15.33 13.88 -34.85
C THR A 352 15.99 12.99 -33.79
N ARG A 353 15.40 11.84 -33.47
CA ARG A 353 15.98 10.86 -32.54
C ARG A 353 17.27 10.26 -33.09
N LEU A 354 17.29 9.90 -34.38
CA LEU A 354 18.49 9.37 -35.05
C LEU A 354 19.63 10.38 -35.10
N VAL A 355 19.35 11.64 -35.43
CA VAL A 355 20.34 12.72 -35.43
C VAL A 355 20.89 12.96 -34.01
N ARG A 356 20.06 12.92 -32.98
CA ARG A 356 20.52 13.05 -31.60
C ARG A 356 21.37 11.86 -31.15
N ALA A 357 20.96 10.63 -31.51
CA ALA A 357 21.72 9.42 -31.23
C ALA A 357 23.10 9.44 -31.92
N ALA A 358 23.13 9.81 -33.20
CA ALA A 358 24.40 9.97 -33.97
C ALA A 358 25.31 11.04 -33.35
N ARG A 359 24.78 12.20 -32.97
CA ARG A 359 25.56 13.24 -32.26
C ARG A 359 26.07 12.77 -30.90
N ALA A 360 25.29 12.00 -30.14
CA ALA A 360 25.74 11.48 -28.86
C ALA A 360 26.93 10.52 -29.01
N VAL A 361 26.95 9.70 -30.06
CA VAL A 361 28.05 8.78 -30.38
C VAL A 361 29.29 9.56 -30.85
N LEU A 362 29.12 10.64 -31.65
CA LEU A 362 30.22 11.45 -32.17
C LEU A 362 30.88 12.38 -31.14
N VAL A 363 30.16 12.78 -30.10
CA VAL A 363 30.66 13.67 -29.04
C VAL A 363 31.13 12.89 -27.79
N GLY A 364 30.91 11.57 -27.76
CA GLY A 364 31.39 10.66 -26.71
C GLY A 364 32.72 9.97 -27.03
N LYS A 365 33.44 10.42 -28.07
CA LYS A 365 34.82 10.02 -28.36
C LYS A 365 35.80 11.13 -28.00
#